data_a76de2fb0c8d5a4f58b8710301adcb5c
#
_entry.id   a76de2fb0c8d5a4f58b8710301adcb5c
#
_cell.length_a   1.000
_cell.length_b   1.000
_cell.length_c   1.000
_cell.angle_alpha   90.00
_cell.angle_beta   90.00
_cell.angle_gamma   90.00
#
_symmetry.space_group_name_H-M   'P 1'
#
loop_
_entity.id
_entity.type
_entity.pdbx_description
1 polymer ?
#
loop_
_entity_poly.entity_id
_entity_poly.type
_entity_poly.pdbx_seq_one_letter_code
_entity_poly.pdbx_strand_id
1 'polypeptide(L)'
;MSKVWHNIIFVIIILCCTSLYSHEISPAIGLDLIDLPVHKKVSITNASVYDTILSYSIDNDFGDKHGRSTNVHETVHGINNKLRNKYKISLRKNVNGFYAGNGKGIILENPNLTIRDIIPYIPEVVRGYRYNLYFVKQLGDWNEVPTYPIDEWSCYIAGAETAVDDINRGISIPKSDYVSGALEFSIYCSSLAMTVKEKDNNYWLKNHQFKHTINYFLIKAEKVFSEGCVIFKSDNQTLLLDNLRNHRDTSKLREFLKLEFDGIFVDN
;
A
#
# COMPACT_ATOMS: atom_id res chain seq x y z
N MET A 1 40.43 -1.98 32.97
CA MET A 1 38.99 -2.22 33.26
C MET A 1 38.04 -1.41 32.38
N SER A 2 38.28 -1.24 31.06
CA SER A 2 37.43 -0.37 30.21
C SER A 2 36.86 -1.02 28.94
N LYS A 3 37.05 -2.33 28.71
CA LYS A 3 36.57 -3.02 27.51
C LYS A 3 35.25 -3.83 27.70
N VAL A 4 34.81 -4.04 28.93
CA VAL A 4 33.61 -4.85 29.23
C VAL A 4 32.31 -4.03 29.12
N TRP A 5 32.38 -2.72 29.34
CA TRP A 5 31.18 -1.86 29.34
C TRP A 5 30.65 -1.50 27.95
N HIS A 6 31.46 -1.52 26.89
CA HIS A 6 31.02 -1.20 25.53
C HIS A 6 30.20 -2.31 24.87
N ASN A 7 30.43 -3.57 25.24
CA ASN A 7 29.69 -4.69 24.69
C ASN A 7 28.30 -4.88 25.31
N ILE A 8 28.07 -4.39 26.55
CA ILE A 8 26.78 -4.52 27.23
C ILE A 8 25.77 -3.50 26.69
N ILE A 9 26.22 -2.28 26.35
CA ILE A 9 25.34 -1.25 25.79
C ILE A 9 24.89 -1.61 24.37
N PHE A 10 25.73 -2.26 23.56
CA PHE A 10 25.36 -2.69 22.22
C PHE A 10 24.35 -3.84 22.19
N VAL A 11 24.43 -4.75 23.14
CA VAL A 11 23.46 -5.88 23.28
C VAL A 11 22.12 -5.40 23.80
N ILE A 12 22.08 -4.38 24.66
CA ILE A 12 20.82 -3.83 25.19
C ILE A 12 20.06 -3.03 24.11
N ILE A 13 20.76 -2.33 23.23
CA ILE A 13 20.13 -1.60 22.12
C ILE A 13 19.55 -2.55 21.06
N ILE A 14 20.20 -3.68 20.79
CA ILE A 14 19.68 -4.69 19.87
C ILE A 14 18.47 -5.44 20.48
N LEU A 15 18.45 -5.68 21.79
CA LEU A 15 17.31 -6.33 22.46
C LEU A 15 16.10 -5.41 22.64
N CYS A 16 16.27 -4.09 22.72
CA CYS A 16 15.16 -3.15 22.73
C CYS A 16 14.50 -2.94 21.35
N CYS A 17 15.23 -3.18 20.23
CA CYS A 17 14.65 -3.09 18.89
C CYS A 17 13.92 -4.35 18.44
N THR A 18 14.07 -5.49 19.12
CA THR A 18 13.43 -6.75 18.72
C THR A 18 12.13 -7.09 19.45
N SER A 19 11.70 -6.28 20.43
CA SER A 19 10.47 -6.53 21.20
C SER A 19 9.27 -5.68 20.81
N LEU A 20 9.37 -4.86 19.77
CA LEU A 20 8.28 -4.04 19.28
C LEU A 20 7.99 -4.40 17.83
N TYR A 21 7.05 -5.23 17.58
CA TYR A 21 6.28 -5.47 16.36
C TYR A 21 6.19 -6.94 15.93
N SER A 22 5.62 -7.77 16.79
CA SER A 22 4.78 -8.87 16.31
C SER A 22 3.30 -8.47 16.46
N HIS A 23 2.88 -7.35 15.90
CA HIS A 23 1.49 -7.21 15.54
C HIS A 23 1.29 -8.14 14.33
N GLU A 24 0.87 -9.39 14.55
CA GLU A 24 0.07 -10.06 13.55
C GLU A 24 -0.99 -9.04 13.18
N ILE A 25 -1.01 -8.63 11.90
CA ILE A 25 -2.10 -7.83 11.36
C ILE A 25 -3.32 -8.70 11.58
N SER A 26 -4.03 -8.47 12.68
CA SER A 26 -5.31 -9.11 12.92
C SER A 26 -6.15 -8.79 11.69
N PRO A 27 -6.74 -9.77 11.00
CA PRO A 27 -7.56 -9.49 9.83
C PRO A 27 -8.51 -8.38 10.25
N ALA A 28 -8.54 -7.28 9.50
CA ALA A 28 -9.30 -6.09 9.86
C ALA A 28 -10.73 -6.55 10.16
N ILE A 29 -11.17 -6.41 11.40
CA ILE A 29 -12.49 -6.85 11.84
C ILE A 29 -13.51 -6.16 10.92
N GLY A 30 -14.27 -6.95 10.15
CA GLY A 30 -15.27 -6.45 9.21
C GLY A 30 -14.80 -6.24 7.77
N LEU A 31 -13.57 -6.60 7.39
CA LEU A 31 -13.13 -6.59 5.99
C LEU A 31 -13.52 -7.90 5.29
N ASP A 32 -14.34 -7.82 4.25
CA ASP A 32 -14.72 -8.96 3.43
C ASP A 32 -13.58 -9.32 2.46
N LEU A 33 -12.86 -10.37 2.77
CA LEU A 33 -11.79 -10.92 1.94
C LEU A 33 -12.28 -12.12 1.14
N ILE A 34 -11.86 -12.21 -0.12
CA ILE A 34 -12.10 -13.36 -0.98
C ILE A 34 -10.82 -14.14 -1.22
N ASP A 35 -10.93 -15.47 -1.31
CA ASP A 35 -9.79 -16.32 -1.65
C ASP A 35 -9.48 -16.24 -3.15
N LEU A 36 -8.19 -16.06 -3.46
CA LEU A 36 -7.70 -16.11 -4.83
C LEU A 36 -7.37 -17.55 -5.22
N PRO A 37 -7.70 -17.99 -6.45
CA PRO A 37 -7.31 -19.30 -6.92
C PRO A 37 -5.79 -19.37 -7.12
N VAL A 38 -5.21 -20.47 -6.68
CA VAL A 38 -3.80 -20.79 -6.92
C VAL A 38 -3.67 -21.39 -8.33
N HIS A 39 -2.86 -20.78 -9.17
CA HIS A 39 -2.62 -21.22 -10.56
C HIS A 39 -1.27 -21.93 -10.73
N LYS A 40 -0.27 -21.60 -9.91
CA LYS A 40 1.04 -22.25 -9.91
C LYS A 40 1.31 -22.81 -8.52
N LYS A 41 1.70 -24.08 -8.42
CA LYS A 41 2.10 -24.68 -7.14
C LYS A 41 3.45 -24.10 -6.71
N VAL A 42 3.49 -23.47 -5.54
CA VAL A 42 4.70 -23.00 -4.89
C VAL A 42 4.91 -23.85 -3.64
N SER A 43 6.16 -24.23 -3.35
CA SER A 43 6.48 -24.94 -2.10
C SER A 43 6.27 -23.99 -0.93
N ILE A 44 5.26 -24.24 -0.11
CA ILE A 44 4.82 -23.35 0.98
C ILE A 44 5.89 -23.16 2.04
N THR A 45 6.80 -24.13 2.21
CA THR A 45 7.72 -24.21 3.36
C THR A 45 8.78 -23.11 3.40
N ASN A 46 9.04 -22.39 2.28
CA ASN A 46 9.99 -21.27 2.19
C ASN A 46 9.69 -20.35 1.00
N ALA A 47 8.42 -20.21 0.62
CA ALA A 47 8.05 -19.35 -0.50
C ALA A 47 8.46 -17.91 -0.21
N SER A 48 9.09 -17.27 -1.19
CA SER A 48 9.30 -15.82 -1.16
C SER A 48 7.97 -15.09 -1.37
N VAL A 49 7.92 -13.83 -0.98
CA VAL A 49 6.78 -12.95 -1.33
C VAL A 49 6.56 -12.96 -2.84
N TYR A 50 7.64 -12.87 -3.61
CA TYR A 50 7.63 -12.96 -5.07
C TYR A 50 6.93 -14.22 -5.57
N ASP A 51 7.40 -15.41 -5.18
CA ASP A 51 6.85 -16.68 -5.64
C ASP A 51 5.38 -16.84 -5.22
N THR A 52 5.05 -16.40 -4.01
CA THR A 52 3.70 -16.41 -3.48
C THR A 52 2.75 -15.61 -4.37
N ILE A 53 3.11 -14.38 -4.74
CA ILE A 53 2.28 -13.51 -5.58
C ILE A 53 2.14 -14.10 -6.98
N LEU A 54 3.23 -14.58 -7.58
CA LEU A 54 3.21 -15.21 -8.91
C LEU A 54 2.32 -16.46 -8.95
N SER A 55 2.13 -17.15 -7.82
CA SER A 55 1.27 -18.34 -7.76
C SER A 55 -0.22 -18.03 -8.02
N TYR A 56 -0.64 -16.79 -7.81
CA TYR A 56 -2.01 -16.31 -8.07
C TYR A 56 -2.20 -15.69 -9.46
N SER A 57 -1.14 -15.58 -10.26
CA SER A 57 -1.21 -15.06 -11.64
C SER A 57 -1.48 -16.17 -12.64
N ILE A 58 -2.36 -15.92 -13.63
CA ILE A 58 -2.64 -16.87 -14.71
C ILE A 58 -1.66 -16.68 -15.86
N ASP A 59 -1.33 -15.43 -16.24
CA ASP A 59 -0.78 -15.14 -17.55
C ASP A 59 0.53 -14.35 -17.56
N ASN A 60 0.99 -13.84 -16.43
CA ASN A 60 2.01 -12.79 -16.49
C ASN A 60 3.28 -13.18 -15.76
N ASP A 61 4.15 -13.77 -16.51
CA ASP A 61 5.57 -13.61 -16.29
C ASP A 61 6.03 -12.44 -17.16
N PHE A 62 6.02 -11.21 -16.60
CA PHE A 62 6.63 -10.06 -17.28
C PHE A 62 8.15 -10.23 -17.41
N GLY A 63 8.66 -11.35 -16.88
CA GLY A 63 10.07 -11.69 -16.85
C GLY A 63 10.87 -10.78 -15.91
N ASP A 64 12.04 -11.24 -15.51
CA ASP A 64 12.94 -10.49 -14.62
C ASP A 64 13.63 -9.29 -15.29
N LYS A 65 13.28 -8.94 -16.52
CA LYS A 65 13.93 -7.86 -17.28
C LYS A 65 13.92 -6.51 -16.56
N HIS A 66 12.91 -6.27 -15.73
CA HIS A 66 12.74 -5.03 -14.97
C HIS A 66 12.94 -5.20 -13.47
N GLY A 67 13.38 -6.39 -13.01
CA GLY A 67 13.54 -6.75 -11.61
C GLY A 67 12.27 -7.30 -10.98
N ARG A 68 12.44 -8.09 -9.91
CA ARG A 68 11.38 -8.87 -9.26
C ARG A 68 10.26 -7.98 -8.69
N SER A 69 10.61 -6.86 -8.07
CA SER A 69 9.61 -5.92 -7.51
C SER A 69 8.72 -5.32 -8.60
N THR A 70 9.27 -4.98 -9.78
CA THR A 70 8.49 -4.49 -10.93
C THR A 70 7.61 -5.59 -11.50
N ASN A 71 8.15 -6.80 -11.64
CA ASN A 71 7.36 -7.95 -12.11
C ASN A 71 6.16 -8.22 -11.19
N VAL A 72 6.36 -8.16 -9.87
CA VAL A 72 5.27 -8.30 -8.89
C VAL A 72 4.26 -7.17 -9.00
N HIS A 73 4.69 -5.92 -9.12
CA HIS A 73 3.81 -4.77 -9.30
C HIS A 73 2.85 -4.98 -10.49
N GLU A 74 3.40 -5.30 -11.65
CA GLU A 74 2.61 -5.54 -12.87
C GLU A 74 1.73 -6.80 -12.75
N THR A 75 2.23 -7.83 -12.07
CA THR A 75 1.46 -9.06 -11.79
C THR A 75 0.23 -8.74 -10.93
N VAL A 76 0.37 -7.88 -9.93
CA VAL A 76 -0.75 -7.46 -9.06
C VAL A 76 -1.77 -6.66 -9.85
N HIS A 77 -1.39 -5.78 -10.78
CA HIS A 77 -2.33 -5.16 -11.72
C HIS A 77 -3.12 -6.20 -12.52
N GLY A 78 -2.47 -7.26 -12.97
CA GLY A 78 -3.12 -8.38 -13.65
C GLY A 78 -4.15 -9.09 -12.76
N ILE A 79 -3.82 -9.35 -11.49
CA ILE A 79 -4.73 -9.93 -10.50
C ILE A 79 -5.92 -8.99 -10.24
N ASN A 80 -5.67 -7.72 -10.00
CA ASN A 80 -6.69 -6.70 -9.75
C ASN A 80 -7.67 -6.58 -10.94
N ASN A 81 -7.14 -6.56 -12.16
CA ASN A 81 -7.96 -6.52 -13.37
C ASN A 81 -8.88 -7.74 -13.50
N LYS A 82 -8.38 -8.95 -13.21
CA LYS A 82 -9.18 -10.18 -13.24
C LYS A 82 -10.28 -10.16 -12.18
N LEU A 83 -9.96 -9.73 -10.97
CA LEU A 83 -10.94 -9.54 -9.89
C LEU A 83 -12.03 -8.56 -10.32
N ARG A 84 -11.64 -7.37 -10.77
CA ARG A 84 -12.58 -6.35 -11.26
C ARG A 84 -13.51 -6.90 -12.33
N ASN A 85 -12.97 -7.52 -13.37
CA ASN A 85 -13.77 -8.01 -14.50
C ASN A 85 -14.74 -9.13 -14.07
N LYS A 86 -14.28 -10.09 -13.26
CA LYS A 86 -15.13 -11.17 -12.74
C LYS A 86 -16.30 -10.62 -11.94
N TYR A 87 -16.05 -9.71 -11.01
CA TYR A 87 -17.07 -9.23 -10.08
C TYR A 87 -17.94 -8.13 -10.67
N LYS A 88 -17.44 -7.30 -11.59
CA LYS A 88 -18.25 -6.34 -12.35
C LYS A 88 -19.38 -7.05 -13.11
N ILE A 89 -19.09 -8.20 -13.72
CA ILE A 89 -20.08 -9.01 -14.43
C ILE A 89 -21.05 -9.68 -13.46
N SER A 90 -20.53 -10.37 -12.44
CA SER A 90 -21.34 -11.17 -11.51
C SER A 90 -22.26 -10.31 -10.63
N LEU A 91 -21.78 -9.17 -10.16
CA LEU A 91 -22.55 -8.27 -9.28
C LEU A 91 -23.39 -7.25 -10.07
N ARG A 92 -23.13 -7.06 -11.37
CA ARG A 92 -23.71 -6.00 -12.20
C ARG A 92 -23.54 -4.60 -11.59
N LYS A 93 -22.40 -4.34 -10.96
CA LYS A 93 -22.07 -3.11 -10.26
C LYS A 93 -20.76 -2.52 -10.77
N ASN A 94 -20.57 -1.22 -10.57
CA ASN A 94 -19.31 -0.56 -10.82
C ASN A 94 -18.36 -0.83 -9.65
N VAL A 95 -17.60 -1.92 -9.75
CA VAL A 95 -16.66 -2.37 -8.71
C VAL A 95 -15.23 -2.37 -9.22
N ASN A 96 -14.29 -2.24 -8.30
CA ASN A 96 -12.89 -2.51 -8.51
C ASN A 96 -12.43 -3.67 -7.61
N GLY A 97 -11.31 -4.31 -7.97
CA GLY A 97 -10.76 -5.44 -7.23
C GLY A 97 -9.29 -5.20 -6.91
N PHE A 98 -8.88 -5.61 -5.70
CA PHE A 98 -7.52 -5.35 -5.20
C PHE A 98 -6.93 -6.61 -4.59
N TYR A 99 -5.66 -6.87 -4.87
CA TYR A 99 -4.88 -7.88 -4.16
C TYR A 99 -4.57 -7.39 -2.74
N ALA A 100 -4.98 -8.17 -1.74
CA ALA A 100 -4.80 -7.82 -0.34
C ALA A 100 -3.58 -8.49 0.32
N GLY A 101 -2.85 -9.32 -0.41
CA GLY A 101 -1.76 -10.13 0.14
C GLY A 101 -2.23 -11.54 0.53
N ASN A 102 -1.26 -12.45 0.70
CA ASN A 102 -1.50 -13.82 1.19
C ASN A 102 -2.65 -14.56 0.48
N GLY A 103 -2.78 -14.40 -0.84
CA GLY A 103 -3.83 -15.05 -1.62
C GLY A 103 -5.23 -14.53 -1.36
N LYS A 104 -5.37 -13.34 -0.81
CA LYS A 104 -6.65 -12.68 -0.59
C LYS A 104 -6.86 -11.53 -1.55
N GLY A 105 -8.11 -11.30 -1.89
CA GLY A 105 -8.56 -10.16 -2.69
C GLY A 105 -9.67 -9.40 -1.97
N ILE A 106 -9.85 -8.13 -2.35
CA ILE A 106 -10.92 -7.24 -1.90
C ILE A 106 -11.71 -6.82 -3.12
N ILE A 107 -13.04 -6.79 -3.00
CA ILE A 107 -13.93 -6.19 -4.00
C ILE A 107 -14.58 -4.96 -3.37
N LEU A 108 -14.51 -3.85 -4.09
CA LEU A 108 -15.01 -2.58 -3.62
C LEU A 108 -15.88 -1.91 -4.68
N GLU A 109 -17.07 -1.48 -4.31
CA GLU A 109 -17.91 -0.63 -5.15
C GLU A 109 -17.29 0.77 -5.23
N ASN A 110 -17.25 1.38 -6.41
CA ASN A 110 -16.72 2.73 -6.55
C ASN A 110 -17.66 3.77 -5.92
N PRO A 111 -17.14 4.75 -5.18
CA PRO A 111 -17.93 5.92 -4.77
C PRO A 111 -18.36 6.74 -5.99
N ASN A 112 -19.40 7.56 -5.82
CA ASN A 112 -19.89 8.43 -6.88
C ASN A 112 -19.06 9.73 -7.00
N LEU A 113 -17.81 9.56 -7.36
CA LEU A 113 -16.78 10.59 -7.49
C LEU A 113 -15.95 10.36 -8.75
N THR A 114 -15.11 11.33 -9.07
CA THR A 114 -14.05 11.20 -10.07
C THR A 114 -12.68 11.43 -9.44
N ILE A 115 -11.59 11.08 -10.13
CA ILE A 115 -10.24 11.41 -9.66
C ILE A 115 -10.04 12.92 -9.55
N ARG A 116 -10.65 13.71 -10.42
CA ARG A 116 -10.61 15.19 -10.33
C ARG A 116 -11.16 15.72 -9.01
N ASP A 117 -12.12 15.03 -8.41
CA ASP A 117 -12.66 15.40 -7.11
C ASP A 117 -11.66 15.21 -5.97
N ILE A 118 -10.70 14.29 -6.13
CA ILE A 118 -9.68 13.96 -5.12
C ILE A 118 -8.52 14.99 -5.14
N ILE A 119 -8.17 15.50 -6.32
CA ILE A 119 -7.00 16.37 -6.53
C ILE A 119 -6.95 17.56 -5.54
N PRO A 120 -8.04 18.30 -5.26
CA PRO A 120 -8.03 19.41 -4.31
C PRO A 120 -7.73 18.99 -2.86
N TYR A 121 -7.90 17.72 -2.54
CA TYR A 121 -7.66 17.15 -1.20
C TYR A 121 -6.23 16.62 -1.01
N ILE A 122 -5.44 16.58 -2.07
CA ILE A 122 -4.01 16.22 -2.00
C ILE A 122 -3.21 17.52 -1.82
N PRO A 123 -2.71 17.82 -0.61
CA PRO A 123 -1.93 19.05 -0.38
C PRO A 123 -0.69 19.09 -1.28
N GLU A 124 -0.36 20.27 -1.82
CA GLU A 124 0.75 20.41 -2.79
C GLU A 124 2.09 19.92 -2.23
N VAL A 125 2.34 20.18 -0.96
CA VAL A 125 3.60 19.84 -0.27
C VAL A 125 3.83 18.33 -0.10
N VAL A 126 2.81 17.50 -0.34
CA VAL A 126 2.90 16.03 -0.31
C VAL A 126 2.61 15.39 -1.68
N ARG A 127 2.65 16.18 -2.75
CA ARG A 127 2.60 15.69 -4.12
C ARG A 127 3.98 15.18 -4.51
N GLY A 128 4.22 13.88 -4.35
CA GLY A 128 5.47 13.24 -4.70
C GLY A 128 5.66 13.07 -6.22
N TYR A 129 6.68 12.29 -6.58
CA TYR A 129 7.04 12.05 -7.99
C TYR A 129 5.87 11.45 -8.80
N ARG A 130 5.09 10.56 -8.17
CA ARG A 130 4.00 9.81 -8.80
C ARG A 130 2.75 10.64 -9.04
N TYR A 131 2.59 11.77 -8.32
CA TYR A 131 1.45 12.67 -8.52
C TYR A 131 1.32 13.12 -9.98
N ASN A 132 2.42 13.55 -10.59
CA ASN A 132 2.39 14.02 -11.98
C ASN A 132 2.02 12.90 -12.96
N LEU A 133 2.44 11.66 -12.69
CA LEU A 133 2.09 10.52 -13.55
C LEU A 133 0.59 10.19 -13.44
N TYR A 134 0.10 9.96 -12.25
CA TYR A 134 -1.24 9.38 -12.04
C TYR A 134 -2.37 10.40 -11.99
N PHE A 135 -2.12 11.60 -11.45
CA PHE A 135 -3.17 12.62 -11.28
C PHE A 135 -3.13 13.73 -12.33
N VAL A 136 -2.11 13.75 -13.20
CA VAL A 136 -2.02 14.73 -14.30
C VAL A 136 -1.99 14.02 -15.65
N LYS A 137 -0.96 13.20 -15.93
CA LYS A 137 -0.77 12.60 -17.26
C LYS A 137 -1.80 11.51 -17.58
N GLN A 138 -2.10 10.63 -16.62
CA GLN A 138 -3.05 9.51 -16.79
C GLN A 138 -4.48 9.86 -16.37
N LEU A 139 -4.74 11.11 -15.96
CA LEU A 139 -6.06 11.53 -15.51
C LEU A 139 -7.18 11.24 -16.53
N GLY A 140 -6.88 11.40 -17.83
CA GLY A 140 -7.83 11.11 -18.90
C GLY A 140 -8.30 9.65 -18.97
N ASP A 141 -7.41 8.73 -18.60
CA ASP A 141 -7.67 7.28 -18.70
C ASP A 141 -8.46 6.76 -17.49
N TRP A 142 -8.27 7.35 -16.32
CA TRP A 142 -8.77 6.81 -15.05
C TRP A 142 -9.74 7.73 -14.30
N ASN A 143 -10.09 8.89 -14.84
CA ASN A 143 -10.93 9.88 -14.13
C ASN A 143 -12.21 9.27 -13.56
N GLU A 144 -12.88 8.39 -14.30
CA GLU A 144 -14.16 7.76 -13.91
C GLU A 144 -13.99 6.52 -13.01
N VAL A 145 -12.77 6.26 -12.55
CA VAL A 145 -12.44 5.15 -11.65
C VAL A 145 -11.79 5.70 -10.38
N PRO A 146 -12.55 6.29 -9.46
CA PRO A 146 -12.03 7.01 -8.29
C PRO A 146 -11.18 6.13 -7.36
N THR A 147 -11.36 4.81 -7.41
CA THR A 147 -10.58 3.84 -6.63
C THR A 147 -9.31 3.35 -7.35
N TYR A 148 -8.97 3.89 -8.53
CA TYR A 148 -7.72 3.56 -9.22
C TYR A 148 -6.46 3.80 -8.37
N PRO A 149 -6.36 4.86 -7.54
CA PRO A 149 -5.23 5.00 -6.63
C PRO A 149 -5.04 3.83 -5.65
N ILE A 150 -6.11 3.11 -5.30
CA ILE A 150 -6.01 1.90 -4.45
C ILE A 150 -5.42 0.72 -5.25
N ASP A 151 -5.71 0.63 -6.57
CA ASP A 151 -5.10 -0.37 -7.46
C ASP A 151 -3.58 -0.21 -7.44
N GLU A 152 -3.09 0.99 -7.75
CA GLU A 152 -1.67 1.32 -7.71
C GLU A 152 -1.07 1.08 -6.31
N TRP A 153 -1.77 1.49 -5.26
CA TRP A 153 -1.31 1.30 -3.88
C TRP A 153 -1.05 -0.17 -3.55
N SER A 154 -1.99 -1.05 -3.90
CA SER A 154 -1.83 -2.50 -3.71
C SER A 154 -0.60 -3.04 -4.45
N CYS A 155 -0.34 -2.53 -5.65
CA CYS A 155 0.82 -2.90 -6.47
C CYS A 155 2.14 -2.39 -5.86
N TYR A 156 2.18 -1.14 -5.38
CA TYR A 156 3.37 -0.58 -4.72
C TYR A 156 3.67 -1.27 -3.40
N ILE A 157 2.65 -1.61 -2.59
CA ILE A 157 2.85 -2.38 -1.36
C ILE A 157 3.45 -3.75 -1.68
N ALA A 158 2.89 -4.48 -2.64
CA ALA A 158 3.39 -5.79 -3.04
C ALA A 158 4.83 -5.74 -3.59
N GLY A 159 5.14 -4.72 -4.40
CA GLY A 159 6.50 -4.47 -4.88
C GLY A 159 7.48 -4.15 -3.74
N ALA A 160 7.06 -3.36 -2.75
CA ALA A 160 7.85 -3.03 -1.58
C ALA A 160 8.07 -4.25 -0.66
N GLU A 161 7.01 -5.03 -0.39
CA GLU A 161 7.10 -6.30 0.37
C GLU A 161 8.08 -7.27 -0.30
N THR A 162 8.05 -7.36 -1.64
CA THR A 162 8.99 -8.18 -2.41
C THR A 162 10.42 -7.68 -2.28
N ALA A 163 10.65 -6.37 -2.38
CA ALA A 163 11.98 -5.78 -2.28
C ALA A 163 12.60 -6.02 -0.89
N VAL A 164 11.81 -5.86 0.17
CA VAL A 164 12.23 -6.11 1.55
C VAL A 164 12.52 -7.60 1.78
N ASP A 165 11.64 -8.50 1.32
CA ASP A 165 11.83 -9.96 1.43
C ASP A 165 13.09 -10.41 0.69
N ASP A 166 13.33 -9.92 -0.53
CA ASP A 166 14.51 -10.24 -1.33
C ASP A 166 15.81 -9.86 -0.61
N ILE A 167 15.90 -8.67 -0.03
CA ILE A 167 17.07 -8.25 0.76
C ILE A 167 17.24 -9.15 1.99
N ASN A 168 16.17 -9.45 2.72
CA ASN A 168 16.21 -10.31 3.89
C ASN A 168 16.64 -11.75 3.56
N ARG A 169 16.42 -12.19 2.32
CA ARG A 169 16.88 -13.49 1.77
C ARG A 169 18.28 -13.44 1.16
N GLY A 170 18.96 -12.29 1.21
CA GLY A 170 20.29 -12.11 0.65
C GLY A 170 20.29 -11.98 -0.89
N ILE A 171 19.14 -11.72 -1.51
CA ILE A 171 19.05 -11.47 -2.94
C ILE A 171 19.42 -10.00 -3.20
N SER A 172 20.46 -9.80 -4.03
CA SER A 172 20.84 -8.46 -4.46
C SER A 172 19.79 -7.88 -5.40
N ILE A 173 19.25 -6.73 -5.06
CA ILE A 173 18.30 -6.02 -5.90
C ILE A 173 18.82 -4.63 -6.25
N PRO A 174 18.50 -4.10 -7.43
CA PRO A 174 18.78 -2.72 -7.76
C PRO A 174 18.02 -1.79 -6.82
N LYS A 175 18.42 -0.49 -6.77
CA LYS A 175 17.72 0.52 -5.99
C LYS A 175 16.21 0.49 -6.32
N SER A 176 15.40 0.31 -5.29
CA SER A 176 13.94 0.23 -5.40
C SER A 176 13.29 1.50 -4.85
N ASP A 177 12.27 1.99 -5.53
CA ASP A 177 11.46 3.13 -5.10
C ASP A 177 10.02 2.73 -4.67
N TYR A 178 9.75 1.43 -4.60
CA TYR A 178 8.43 0.90 -4.21
C TYR A 178 8.05 1.27 -2.78
N VAL A 179 9.03 1.32 -1.86
CA VAL A 179 8.83 1.74 -0.46
C VAL A 179 8.32 3.18 -0.40
N SER A 180 8.94 4.09 -1.18
CA SER A 180 8.46 5.47 -1.25
C SER A 180 7.09 5.55 -1.96
N GLY A 181 6.82 4.66 -2.92
CA GLY A 181 5.51 4.54 -3.58
C GLY A 181 4.41 4.13 -2.61
N ALA A 182 4.68 3.18 -1.72
CA ALA A 182 3.72 2.77 -0.70
C ALA A 182 3.32 3.96 0.20
N LEU A 183 4.28 4.83 0.60
CA LEU A 183 3.99 6.07 1.34
C LEU A 183 3.22 7.08 0.50
N GLU A 184 3.64 7.36 -0.75
CA GLU A 184 2.93 8.32 -1.60
C GLU A 184 1.47 7.94 -1.80
N PHE A 185 1.19 6.67 -2.11
CA PHE A 185 -0.19 6.19 -2.29
C PHE A 185 -0.98 6.12 -0.98
N SER A 186 -0.33 5.95 0.18
CA SER A 186 -0.99 6.11 1.48
C SER A 186 -1.57 7.52 1.63
N ILE A 187 -0.82 8.54 1.23
CA ILE A 187 -1.27 9.94 1.26
C ILE A 187 -2.43 10.16 0.27
N TYR A 188 -2.31 9.64 -0.95
CA TYR A 188 -3.32 9.82 -2.00
C TYR A 188 -4.62 9.08 -1.68
N CYS A 189 -4.54 7.86 -1.15
CA CYS A 189 -5.72 7.09 -0.75
C CYS A 189 -6.37 7.63 0.54
N SER A 190 -5.59 8.22 1.44
CA SER A 190 -6.14 8.98 2.58
C SER A 190 -6.88 10.23 2.11
N SER A 191 -6.36 10.92 1.10
CA SER A 191 -7.03 12.07 0.46
C SER A 191 -8.31 11.63 -0.27
N LEU A 192 -8.31 10.48 -0.95
CA LEU A 192 -9.52 9.86 -1.50
C LEU A 192 -10.55 9.59 -0.39
N ALA A 193 -10.15 8.97 0.72
CA ALA A 193 -11.06 8.67 1.83
C ALA A 193 -11.67 9.94 2.43
N MET A 194 -10.86 10.99 2.60
CA MET A 194 -11.33 12.30 3.07
C MET A 194 -12.33 12.92 2.06
N THR A 195 -12.05 12.83 0.75
CA THR A 195 -12.95 13.30 -0.32
C THR A 195 -14.28 12.55 -0.28
N VAL A 196 -14.25 11.22 -0.14
CA VAL A 196 -15.46 10.39 -0.03
C VAL A 196 -16.29 10.83 1.17
N LYS A 197 -15.68 11.02 2.33
CA LYS A 197 -16.38 11.46 3.54
C LYS A 197 -17.05 12.82 3.34
N GLU A 198 -16.41 13.76 2.65
CA GLU A 198 -16.94 15.11 2.47
C GLU A 198 -17.95 15.22 1.31
N LYS A 199 -17.71 14.53 0.18
CA LYS A 199 -18.53 14.70 -1.03
C LYS A 199 -19.55 13.59 -1.26
N ASP A 200 -19.30 12.38 -0.74
CA ASP A 200 -20.21 11.23 -0.84
C ASP A 200 -20.41 10.58 0.54
N ASN A 201 -20.87 11.39 1.49
CA ASN A 201 -21.07 10.97 2.88
C ASN A 201 -22.03 9.78 3.02
N ASN A 202 -23.00 9.65 2.11
CA ASN A 202 -23.90 8.51 2.12
C ASN A 202 -23.14 7.19 1.83
N TYR A 203 -22.24 7.20 0.86
CA TYR A 203 -21.36 6.07 0.58
C TYR A 203 -20.42 5.81 1.77
N TRP A 204 -19.79 6.85 2.36
CA TRP A 204 -18.94 6.75 3.52
C TRP A 204 -19.61 6.06 4.71
N LEU A 205 -20.85 6.40 5.00
CA LEU A 205 -21.59 5.86 6.13
C LEU A 205 -22.12 4.44 5.88
N LYS A 206 -22.43 4.09 4.64
CA LYS A 206 -23.07 2.79 4.29
C LYS A 206 -22.09 1.74 3.82
N ASN A 207 -20.94 2.13 3.26
CA ASN A 207 -19.95 1.20 2.72
C ASN A 207 -18.79 1.02 3.70
N HIS A 208 -19.03 0.22 4.74
CA HIS A 208 -17.97 -0.11 5.71
C HIS A 208 -16.77 -0.78 5.07
N GLN A 209 -16.97 -1.57 4.00
CA GLN A 209 -15.90 -2.22 3.25
C GLN A 209 -14.87 -1.21 2.73
N PHE A 210 -15.30 -0.03 2.27
CA PHE A 210 -14.39 1.02 1.81
C PHE A 210 -13.46 1.50 2.93
N LYS A 211 -14.02 1.86 4.08
CA LYS A 211 -13.26 2.35 5.23
C LYS A 211 -12.27 1.28 5.74
N HIS A 212 -12.76 0.03 5.85
CA HIS A 212 -11.90 -1.09 6.25
C HIS A 212 -10.79 -1.38 5.24
N THR A 213 -11.05 -1.22 3.94
CA THR A 213 -10.04 -1.36 2.88
C THR A 213 -8.94 -0.32 3.02
N ILE A 214 -9.29 0.96 3.21
CA ILE A 214 -8.30 2.02 3.42
C ILE A 214 -7.46 1.73 4.66
N ASN A 215 -8.10 1.41 5.80
CA ASN A 215 -7.40 1.09 7.04
C ASN A 215 -6.43 -0.08 6.88
N TYR A 216 -6.89 -1.15 6.24
CA TYR A 216 -6.07 -2.34 5.99
C TYR A 216 -4.81 -2.02 5.18
N PHE A 217 -4.95 -1.26 4.10
CA PHE A 217 -3.80 -0.88 3.28
C PHE A 217 -2.90 0.15 3.96
N LEU A 218 -3.45 1.05 4.81
CA LEU A 218 -2.63 1.96 5.63
C LEU A 218 -1.71 1.18 6.56
N ILE A 219 -2.24 0.20 7.30
CA ILE A 219 -1.46 -0.65 8.21
C ILE A 219 -0.38 -1.42 7.45
N LYS A 220 -0.73 -2.01 6.30
CA LYS A 220 0.25 -2.73 5.46
C LYS A 220 1.35 -1.82 4.92
N ALA A 221 0.96 -0.64 4.43
CA ALA A 221 1.90 0.33 3.87
C ALA A 221 2.84 0.89 4.94
N GLU A 222 2.33 1.21 6.14
CA GLU A 222 3.17 1.67 7.25
C GLU A 222 4.16 0.60 7.68
N LYS A 223 3.73 -0.65 7.78
CA LYS A 223 4.60 -1.77 8.11
C LYS A 223 5.73 -1.90 7.10
N VAL A 224 5.41 -2.04 5.80
CA VAL A 224 6.45 -2.22 4.78
C VAL A 224 7.33 -0.98 4.62
N PHE A 225 6.77 0.22 4.84
CA PHE A 225 7.54 1.45 4.86
C PHE A 225 8.52 1.49 6.04
N SER A 226 8.10 1.14 7.24
CA SER A 226 8.95 1.11 8.44
C SER A 226 10.12 0.13 8.28
N GLU A 227 9.86 -1.05 7.69
CA GLU A 227 10.89 -2.05 7.40
C GLU A 227 11.83 -1.61 6.26
N GLY A 228 11.26 -1.01 5.22
CA GLY A 228 11.97 -0.71 3.98
C GLY A 228 12.68 0.65 3.96
N CYS A 229 12.21 1.66 4.69
CA CYS A 229 12.77 3.02 4.63
C CYS A 229 14.23 3.12 5.11
N VAL A 230 14.68 2.20 5.96
CA VAL A 230 16.07 2.12 6.40
C VAL A 230 16.97 1.44 5.38
N ILE A 231 16.40 0.56 4.55
CA ILE A 231 17.09 -0.18 3.48
C ILE A 231 17.17 0.68 2.22
N PHE A 232 16.05 1.24 1.81
CA PHE A 232 15.86 2.03 0.58
C PHE A 232 15.73 3.52 0.89
N LYS A 233 16.78 4.10 1.46
CA LYS A 233 16.78 5.53 1.84
C LYS A 233 16.60 6.43 0.63
N SER A 234 15.71 7.42 0.77
CA SER A 234 15.45 8.44 -0.24
C SER A 234 15.12 9.77 0.45
N ASP A 235 15.75 10.85 0.01
CA ASP A 235 15.45 12.19 0.53
C ASP A 235 13.98 12.57 0.29
N ASN A 236 13.44 12.16 -0.86
CA ASN A 236 12.04 12.41 -1.20
C ASN A 236 11.06 11.76 -0.22
N GLN A 237 11.28 10.51 0.18
CA GLN A 237 10.39 9.84 1.14
C GLN A 237 10.47 10.47 2.53
N THR A 238 11.68 10.90 2.93
CA THR A 238 11.87 11.61 4.21
C THR A 238 11.14 12.96 4.19
N LEU A 239 11.27 13.72 3.11
CA LEU A 239 10.58 15.00 2.95
C LEU A 239 9.05 14.83 2.90
N LEU A 240 8.55 13.81 2.19
CA LEU A 240 7.11 13.52 2.12
C LEU A 240 6.53 13.19 3.50
N LEU A 241 7.22 12.34 4.26
CA LEU A 241 6.78 11.97 5.61
C LEU A 241 6.85 13.16 6.56
N ASP A 242 7.91 13.96 6.50
CA ASP A 242 8.05 15.18 7.32
C ASP A 242 6.93 16.19 6.98
N ASN A 243 6.67 16.43 5.69
CA ASN A 243 5.58 17.30 5.28
C ASN A 243 4.22 16.77 5.73
N LEU A 244 3.96 15.47 5.62
CA LEU A 244 2.72 14.87 6.12
C LEU A 244 2.55 15.13 7.62
N ARG A 245 3.62 14.95 8.38
CA ARG A 245 3.61 15.06 9.85
C ARG A 245 3.57 16.50 10.36
N ASN A 246 4.26 17.42 9.71
CA ASN A 246 4.61 18.71 10.30
C ASN A 246 4.12 19.93 9.50
N HIS A 247 3.89 19.81 8.18
CA HIS A 247 3.53 20.99 7.41
C HIS A 247 2.10 21.45 7.70
N ARG A 248 1.87 22.77 7.76
CA ARG A 248 0.55 23.35 8.08
C ARG A 248 -0.53 22.94 7.07
N ASP A 249 -0.18 22.86 5.77
CA ASP A 249 -1.13 22.59 4.70
C ASP A 249 -1.63 21.13 4.71
N THR A 250 -0.97 20.24 5.46
CA THR A 250 -1.41 18.85 5.68
C THR A 250 -2.23 18.68 6.95
N SER A 251 -2.49 19.76 7.71
CA SER A 251 -3.18 19.68 9.02
C SER A 251 -4.54 18.97 8.96
N LYS A 252 -5.35 19.28 7.94
CA LYS A 252 -6.66 18.63 7.74
C LYS A 252 -6.52 17.13 7.48
N LEU A 253 -5.55 16.73 6.64
CA LEU A 253 -5.29 15.33 6.33
C LEU A 253 -4.78 14.57 7.56
N ARG A 254 -3.88 15.19 8.36
CA ARG A 254 -3.43 14.62 9.64
C ARG A 254 -4.57 14.42 10.62
N GLU A 255 -5.41 15.43 10.79
CA GLU A 255 -6.58 15.34 11.67
C GLU A 255 -7.54 14.23 11.21
N PHE A 256 -7.79 14.12 9.91
CA PHE A 256 -8.59 13.05 9.34
C PHE A 256 -7.99 11.67 9.63
N LEU A 257 -6.67 11.49 9.42
CA LEU A 257 -5.97 10.23 9.73
C LEU A 257 -6.05 9.87 11.23
N LYS A 258 -5.92 10.86 12.11
CA LYS A 258 -6.05 10.64 13.57
C LYS A 258 -7.46 10.22 13.97
N LEU A 259 -8.47 10.85 13.40
CA LEU A 259 -9.87 10.60 13.78
C LEU A 259 -10.42 9.29 13.18
N GLU A 260 -9.98 8.91 11.98
CA GLU A 260 -10.59 7.81 11.22
C GLU A 260 -9.72 6.55 11.13
N PHE A 261 -8.39 6.69 11.34
CA PHE A 261 -7.40 5.63 11.08
C PHE A 261 -6.28 5.61 12.15
N ASP A 262 -6.59 5.92 13.40
CA ASP A 262 -5.70 5.79 14.56
C ASP A 262 -4.31 6.47 14.37
N GLY A 263 -4.24 7.53 13.57
CA GLY A 263 -3.02 8.29 13.36
C GLY A 263 -1.90 7.57 12.60
N ILE A 264 -2.22 6.53 11.82
CA ILE A 264 -1.23 5.80 11.00
C ILE A 264 -0.41 6.80 10.16
N PHE A 265 0.91 6.66 10.14
CA PHE A 265 1.91 7.56 9.54
C PHE A 265 2.08 8.94 10.24
N VAL A 266 1.19 9.37 11.10
CA VAL A 266 1.27 10.74 11.65
C VAL A 266 1.56 10.82 13.14
N ASP A 267 1.34 9.76 13.91
CA ASP A 267 1.54 9.74 15.38
C ASP A 267 2.86 9.05 15.81
N ASN A 268 3.71 8.62 14.88
CA ASN A 268 4.99 7.94 15.17
C ASN A 268 6.20 8.84 14.93
#